data_c33caf408b82902fd22e85ef500460af
#
_entry.id   c33caf408b82902fd22e85ef500460af
#
_cell.length_a   1.000
_cell.length_b   1.000
_cell.length_c   1.000
_cell.angle_alpha   90.00
_cell.angle_beta   90.00
_cell.angle_gamma   90.00
#
_symmetry.space_group_name_H-M   'P 1'
#
loop_
_entity.id
_entity.type
_entity.pdbx_description
1 polymer ?
#
loop_
_entity_poly.entity_id
_entity_poly.type
_entity_poly.pdbx_seq_one_letter_code
_entity_poly.pdbx_strand_id
1 'polypeptide(L)'
;MPEQHLTRRDILAAVGSAAVIATAPNAVSPAHAADTEGGTVTTSDGVKLKHMAAGAGRPLVMIPGWSQTAAQFKYQIAGLAQTYRVVAVDMRGHGESQKVNHGYKISRLAKDVHDVLHKLDLHDVTLLGHSMGCSVIWCYWDMYGPERLSKLVLVDQMPFITANPTWSPDEKRDAGAILDAAALYDLYNRLTGPDAAKTTEGFVGGMATKAMPADQKNWIIQQNFKLPRRHAADLLYNHATQDWRDVIPRIKIPTLVVGGKASLVPWTSQVWISKQIKGSRLEVFEENEGGAHFMFMEAHDKFNRIVSEFIA
;
A
#
# COMPACT_ATOMS: atom_id res chain seq x y z
N MET A 1 23.69 73.64 -18.99
CA MET A 1 22.61 73.10 -19.82
C MET A 1 21.81 72.12 -18.97
N PRO A 2 20.53 72.39 -18.71
CA PRO A 2 19.76 71.61 -17.78
C PRO A 2 19.24 70.27 -18.39
N GLU A 3 19.33 69.19 -17.63
CA GLU A 3 18.73 67.91 -17.91
C GLU A 3 17.20 67.97 -17.84
N GLN A 4 16.53 67.53 -18.89
CA GLN A 4 15.07 67.41 -18.90
C GLN A 4 14.65 66.08 -18.40
N HIS A 5 14.01 66.04 -17.23
CA HIS A 5 13.34 64.82 -16.67
C HIS A 5 12.01 64.60 -17.42
N LEU A 6 11.91 63.45 -18.12
CA LEU A 6 10.67 62.98 -18.70
C LEU A 6 9.76 62.42 -17.58
N THR A 7 8.52 62.89 -17.53
CA THR A 7 7.53 62.50 -16.55
C THR A 7 6.75 61.28 -17.01
N ARG A 8 6.17 60.53 -16.04
CA ARG A 8 5.40 59.29 -16.22
C ARG A 8 4.16 59.39 -17.15
N ARG A 9 3.88 60.56 -17.73
CA ARG A 9 2.72 60.79 -18.61
C ARG A 9 3.03 60.69 -20.11
N ASP A 10 4.29 60.58 -20.50
CA ASP A 10 4.69 60.61 -21.91
C ASP A 10 4.87 59.24 -22.55
N ILE A 11 4.54 58.13 -21.83
CA ILE A 11 4.71 56.75 -22.30
C ILE A 11 3.36 56.06 -22.71
N LEU A 12 2.26 56.81 -22.79
CA LEU A 12 0.94 56.23 -23.08
C LEU A 12 0.32 56.68 -24.41
N ALA A 13 1.10 56.71 -25.48
CA ALA A 13 0.54 56.91 -26.82
C ALA A 13 1.45 56.30 -27.87
N ALA A 14 1.38 55.00 -28.09
CA ALA A 14 1.60 54.30 -29.37
C ALA A 14 1.84 52.77 -29.12
N VAL A 15 0.80 51.98 -28.98
CA VAL A 15 0.87 50.55 -29.41
C VAL A 15 -0.52 50.17 -29.96
N GLY A 16 -0.53 49.93 -31.26
CA GLY A 16 -1.71 49.48 -31.99
C GLY A 16 -2.19 48.12 -31.57
N SER A 17 -3.49 47.92 -31.70
CA SER A 17 -4.22 46.68 -31.41
C SER A 17 -3.76 45.53 -32.30
N ALA A 18 -2.97 44.59 -31.73
CA ALA A 18 -2.84 43.25 -32.27
C ALA A 18 -3.59 42.31 -31.30
N ALA A 19 -4.73 41.78 -31.75
CA ALA A 19 -5.49 40.77 -31.02
C ALA A 19 -4.66 39.46 -30.98
N VAL A 20 -4.01 39.21 -29.88
CA VAL A 20 -3.44 37.88 -29.56
C VAL A 20 -4.58 37.05 -29.05
N ILE A 21 -5.03 36.08 -29.86
CA ILE A 21 -5.88 34.99 -29.38
C ILE A 21 -5.01 34.15 -28.46
N ALA A 22 -5.09 34.39 -27.15
CA ALA A 22 -4.54 33.52 -26.13
C ALA A 22 -5.43 32.28 -26.10
N THR A 23 -4.95 31.17 -26.67
CA THR A 23 -5.47 29.84 -26.36
C THR A 23 -5.21 29.59 -24.88
N ALA A 24 -6.24 29.67 -24.07
CA ALA A 24 -6.19 29.24 -22.67
C ALA A 24 -5.70 27.79 -22.62
N PRO A 25 -4.73 27.43 -21.76
CA PRO A 25 -4.44 26.06 -21.52
C PRO A 25 -5.72 25.40 -20.97
N ASN A 26 -6.11 24.28 -21.58
CA ASN A 26 -7.21 23.44 -21.08
C ASN A 26 -7.03 23.28 -19.58
N ALA A 27 -7.87 23.95 -18.80
CA ALA A 27 -8.00 23.66 -17.39
C ALA A 27 -8.48 22.21 -17.31
N VAL A 28 -7.59 21.31 -16.89
CA VAL A 28 -7.98 19.97 -16.50
C VAL A 28 -8.97 20.17 -15.36
N SER A 29 -10.25 19.92 -15.65
CA SER A 29 -11.29 19.91 -14.62
C SER A 29 -10.79 19.02 -13.47
N PRO A 30 -10.92 19.43 -12.20
CA PRO A 30 -10.61 18.55 -11.10
C PRO A 30 -11.43 17.28 -11.30
N ALA A 31 -10.74 16.14 -11.43
CA ALA A 31 -11.38 14.85 -11.53
C ALA A 31 -12.43 14.78 -10.41
N HIS A 32 -13.69 14.58 -10.77
CA HIS A 32 -14.74 14.32 -9.78
C HIS A 32 -14.21 13.20 -8.89
N ALA A 33 -14.07 13.48 -7.59
CA ALA A 33 -13.80 12.44 -6.62
C ALA A 33 -14.88 11.38 -6.83
N ALA A 34 -14.50 10.18 -7.26
CA ALA A 34 -15.45 9.11 -7.45
C ALA A 34 -16.18 8.92 -6.12
N ASP A 35 -17.52 8.96 -6.14
CA ASP A 35 -18.32 8.76 -4.94
C ASP A 35 -17.89 7.42 -4.31
N THR A 36 -17.30 7.50 -3.13
CA THR A 36 -16.80 6.33 -2.43
C THR A 36 -17.96 5.68 -1.70
N GLU A 37 -18.43 4.58 -2.22
CA GLU A 37 -19.41 3.74 -1.54
C GLU A 37 -18.71 2.96 -0.43
N GLY A 38 -19.19 3.07 0.80
CA GLY A 38 -18.74 2.26 1.93
C GLY A 38 -19.69 1.09 2.17
N GLY A 39 -19.12 -0.08 2.47
CA GLY A 39 -19.93 -1.27 2.76
C GLY A 39 -19.44 -2.04 3.98
N THR A 40 -20.20 -3.08 4.32
CA THR A 40 -19.86 -4.01 5.38
C THR A 40 -20.06 -5.44 4.89
N VAL A 41 -19.01 -6.25 5.03
CA VAL A 41 -19.08 -7.70 4.80
C VAL A 41 -19.02 -8.41 6.15
N THR A 42 -19.92 -9.36 6.38
CA THR A 42 -19.85 -10.24 7.54
C THR A 42 -19.13 -11.53 7.17
N THR A 43 -18.01 -11.80 7.83
CA THR A 43 -17.20 -12.99 7.61
C THR A 43 -17.88 -14.27 8.08
N SER A 44 -17.33 -15.43 7.72
CA SER A 44 -17.86 -16.74 8.09
C SER A 44 -17.90 -16.99 9.61
N ASP A 45 -17.07 -16.29 10.40
CA ASP A 45 -17.08 -16.31 11.86
C ASP A 45 -17.81 -15.11 12.49
N GLY A 46 -18.63 -14.37 11.70
CA GLY A 46 -19.52 -13.33 12.18
C GLY A 46 -18.90 -11.94 12.39
N VAL A 47 -17.63 -11.74 12.04
CA VAL A 47 -16.96 -10.44 12.20
C VAL A 47 -17.33 -9.50 11.04
N LYS A 48 -17.65 -8.25 11.37
CA LYS A 48 -18.02 -7.21 10.40
C LYS A 48 -16.79 -6.48 9.91
N LEU A 49 -16.47 -6.64 8.62
CA LEU A 49 -15.40 -5.92 7.94
C LEU A 49 -15.95 -4.74 7.16
N LYS A 50 -15.36 -3.57 7.33
CA LYS A 50 -15.63 -2.40 6.52
C LYS A 50 -14.78 -2.39 5.26
N HIS A 51 -15.34 -1.85 4.19
CA HIS A 51 -14.59 -1.59 2.97
C HIS A 51 -15.02 -0.27 2.35
N MET A 52 -14.12 0.33 1.60
CA MET A 52 -14.36 1.44 0.70
C MET A 52 -14.45 0.86 -0.70
N ALA A 53 -15.39 1.33 -1.52
CA ALA A 53 -15.51 0.91 -2.91
C ALA A 53 -15.82 2.11 -3.80
N ALA A 54 -15.31 2.11 -5.02
CA ALA A 54 -15.61 3.11 -6.03
C ALA A 54 -15.41 2.55 -7.43
N GLY A 55 -16.09 3.13 -8.42
CA GLY A 55 -15.97 2.77 -9.82
C GLY A 55 -16.70 1.48 -10.18
N ALA A 56 -16.51 1.06 -11.43
CA ALA A 56 -17.13 -0.12 -12.04
C ALA A 56 -16.13 -0.84 -12.95
N GLY A 57 -16.48 -2.04 -13.43
CA GLY A 57 -15.64 -2.85 -14.32
C GLY A 57 -14.88 -3.95 -13.57
N ARG A 58 -13.67 -4.31 -14.05
CA ARG A 58 -12.88 -5.38 -13.43
C ARG A 58 -12.48 -5.04 -11.99
N PRO A 59 -12.63 -5.99 -11.04
CA PRO A 59 -12.37 -5.73 -9.64
C PRO A 59 -10.86 -5.66 -9.34
N LEU A 60 -10.48 -4.59 -8.64
CA LEU A 60 -9.20 -4.42 -7.98
C LEU A 60 -9.45 -4.37 -6.47
N VAL A 61 -9.06 -5.43 -5.76
CA VAL A 61 -9.20 -5.52 -4.30
C VAL A 61 -7.85 -5.22 -3.66
N MET A 62 -7.83 -4.31 -2.69
CA MET A 62 -6.60 -3.84 -2.04
C MET A 62 -6.60 -4.18 -0.56
N ILE A 63 -5.52 -4.85 -0.12
CA ILE A 63 -5.29 -5.31 1.24
C ILE A 63 -4.17 -4.48 1.87
N PRO A 64 -4.43 -3.76 2.96
CA PRO A 64 -3.43 -2.91 3.61
C PRO A 64 -2.38 -3.72 4.37
N GLY A 65 -1.30 -3.05 4.75
CA GLY A 65 -0.25 -3.59 5.58
C GLY A 65 -0.65 -3.73 7.06
N TRP A 66 0.32 -4.17 7.86
CA TRP A 66 0.17 -4.31 9.30
C TRP A 66 -0.27 -3.00 9.94
N SER A 67 -1.34 -3.08 10.72
CA SER A 67 -1.92 -1.94 11.46
C SER A 67 -2.37 -0.76 10.59
N GLN A 68 -2.46 -0.94 9.27
CA GLN A 68 -2.88 0.08 8.31
C GLN A 68 -4.38 -0.04 8.00
N THR A 69 -4.93 0.91 7.24
CA THR A 69 -6.36 0.99 6.94
C THR A 69 -6.63 1.13 5.45
N ALA A 70 -7.85 0.79 5.02
CA ALA A 70 -8.32 1.01 3.65
C ALA A 70 -8.17 2.47 3.19
N ALA A 71 -8.31 3.43 4.12
CA ALA A 71 -8.17 4.86 3.82
C ALA A 71 -6.78 5.26 3.30
N GLN A 72 -5.74 4.47 3.55
CA GLN A 72 -4.40 4.72 3.01
C GLN A 72 -4.33 4.56 1.49
N PHE A 73 -5.27 3.83 0.88
CA PHE A 73 -5.38 3.70 -0.58
C PHE A 73 -6.18 4.84 -1.26
N LYS A 74 -6.39 5.98 -0.59
CA LYS A 74 -7.18 7.12 -1.10
C LYS A 74 -6.77 7.56 -2.51
N TYR A 75 -5.47 7.58 -2.83
CA TYR A 75 -4.97 7.97 -4.14
C TYR A 75 -5.21 6.89 -5.21
N GLN A 76 -5.17 5.61 -4.82
CA GLN A 76 -5.50 4.49 -5.70
C GLN A 76 -7.00 4.44 -5.99
N ILE A 77 -7.84 4.65 -4.97
CA ILE A 77 -9.29 4.76 -5.15
C ILE A 77 -9.60 5.92 -6.10
N ALA A 78 -9.07 7.12 -5.85
CA ALA A 78 -9.34 8.29 -6.71
C ALA A 78 -8.82 8.10 -8.16
N GLY A 79 -7.62 7.53 -8.33
CA GLY A 79 -6.97 7.43 -9.64
C GLY A 79 -7.43 6.23 -10.48
N LEU A 80 -7.82 5.11 -9.85
CA LEU A 80 -8.13 3.86 -10.58
C LEU A 80 -9.64 3.58 -10.71
N ALA A 81 -10.48 4.22 -9.90
CA ALA A 81 -11.93 3.98 -9.93
C ALA A 81 -12.63 4.46 -11.22
N GLN A 82 -11.96 5.24 -12.06
CA GLN A 82 -12.49 5.62 -13.37
C GLN A 82 -12.54 4.44 -14.36
N THR A 83 -11.71 3.40 -14.14
CA THR A 83 -11.57 2.26 -15.06
C THR A 83 -11.88 0.93 -14.38
N TYR A 84 -11.69 0.83 -13.08
CA TYR A 84 -11.80 -0.40 -12.31
C TYR A 84 -12.83 -0.27 -11.18
N ARG A 85 -13.44 -1.38 -10.81
CA ARG A 85 -14.17 -1.49 -9.53
C ARG A 85 -13.15 -1.66 -8.40
N VAL A 86 -12.75 -0.58 -7.76
CA VAL A 86 -11.75 -0.57 -6.69
C VAL A 86 -12.44 -0.88 -5.36
N VAL A 87 -11.89 -1.82 -4.58
CA VAL A 87 -12.37 -2.19 -3.24
C VAL A 87 -11.18 -2.23 -2.29
N ALA A 88 -11.13 -1.36 -1.29
CA ALA A 88 -10.11 -1.36 -0.25
C ALA A 88 -10.72 -1.85 1.07
N VAL A 89 -10.11 -2.85 1.71
CA VAL A 89 -10.71 -3.54 2.87
C VAL A 89 -9.97 -3.14 4.15
N ASP A 90 -10.73 -2.71 5.16
CA ASP A 90 -10.22 -2.71 6.53
C ASP A 90 -10.26 -4.14 7.06
N MET A 91 -9.09 -4.71 7.32
CA MET A 91 -9.00 -6.07 7.88
C MET A 91 -9.59 -6.09 9.30
N ARG A 92 -9.88 -7.28 9.85
CA ARG A 92 -10.42 -7.39 11.22
C ARG A 92 -9.58 -6.61 12.23
N GLY A 93 -10.22 -5.84 13.08
CA GLY A 93 -9.57 -4.98 14.06
C GLY A 93 -8.95 -3.70 13.50
N HIS A 94 -8.70 -3.60 12.18
CA HIS A 94 -8.13 -2.41 11.55
C HIS A 94 -9.23 -1.38 11.22
N GLY A 95 -8.83 -0.13 11.02
CA GLY A 95 -9.69 0.94 10.53
C GLY A 95 -11.05 1.00 11.20
N GLU A 96 -12.09 0.95 10.40
CA GLU A 96 -13.50 0.98 10.85
C GLU A 96 -14.13 -0.43 10.99
N SER A 97 -13.34 -1.49 10.73
CA SER A 97 -13.79 -2.86 10.95
C SER A 97 -13.94 -3.18 12.43
N GLN A 98 -14.81 -4.15 12.72
CA GLN A 98 -15.13 -4.57 14.08
C GLN A 98 -13.86 -4.96 14.85
N LYS A 99 -13.72 -4.43 16.08
CA LYS A 99 -12.68 -4.78 17.02
C LYS A 99 -13.12 -6.01 17.80
N VAL A 100 -12.41 -7.12 17.58
CA VAL A 100 -12.65 -8.41 18.24
C VAL A 100 -11.39 -8.86 18.97
N ASN A 101 -11.51 -9.81 19.89
CA ASN A 101 -10.36 -10.29 20.70
C ASN A 101 -9.73 -11.57 20.13
N HIS A 102 -9.95 -11.87 18.83
CA HIS A 102 -9.46 -13.10 18.20
C HIS A 102 -9.17 -12.92 16.71
N GLY A 103 -8.43 -13.88 16.14
CA GLY A 103 -8.23 -13.98 14.70
C GLY A 103 -7.11 -13.08 14.15
N TYR A 104 -6.24 -12.55 14.98
CA TYR A 104 -5.06 -11.76 14.55
C TYR A 104 -3.93 -12.68 14.09
N LYS A 105 -4.17 -13.38 12.97
CA LYS A 105 -3.27 -14.35 12.33
C LYS A 105 -3.41 -14.21 10.81
N ILE A 106 -2.31 -14.36 10.09
CA ILE A 106 -2.30 -14.23 8.61
C ILE A 106 -3.30 -15.20 7.97
N SER A 107 -3.39 -16.43 8.45
CA SER A 107 -4.35 -17.41 7.93
C SER A 107 -5.81 -16.99 8.12
N ARG A 108 -6.14 -16.34 9.25
CA ARG A 108 -7.50 -15.82 9.45
C ARG A 108 -7.77 -14.60 8.55
N LEU A 109 -6.78 -13.73 8.36
CA LEU A 109 -6.91 -12.60 7.43
C LEU A 109 -7.08 -13.09 5.98
N ALA A 110 -6.38 -14.13 5.56
CA ALA A 110 -6.56 -14.75 4.25
C ALA A 110 -7.98 -15.32 4.07
N LYS A 111 -8.53 -15.98 5.11
CA LYS A 111 -9.93 -16.43 5.09
C LYS A 111 -10.91 -15.24 5.06
N ASP A 112 -10.60 -14.14 5.72
CA ASP A 112 -11.41 -12.92 5.67
C ASP A 112 -11.46 -12.34 4.24
N VAL A 113 -10.31 -12.32 3.53
CA VAL A 113 -10.26 -11.91 2.12
C VAL A 113 -11.11 -12.85 1.27
N HIS A 114 -11.01 -14.16 1.46
CA HIS A 114 -11.85 -15.15 0.77
C HIS A 114 -13.35 -14.86 1.02
N ASP A 115 -13.73 -14.61 2.27
CA ASP A 115 -15.13 -14.26 2.62
C ASP A 115 -15.58 -12.96 1.92
N VAL A 116 -14.71 -11.94 1.84
CA VAL A 116 -15.00 -10.68 1.12
C VAL A 116 -15.22 -10.94 -0.35
N LEU A 117 -14.32 -11.68 -1.04
CA LEU A 117 -14.46 -11.96 -2.45
C LEU A 117 -15.76 -12.71 -2.77
N HIS A 118 -16.14 -13.66 -1.92
CA HIS A 118 -17.38 -14.43 -2.09
C HIS A 118 -18.64 -13.61 -1.79
N LYS A 119 -18.63 -12.83 -0.69
CA LYS A 119 -19.81 -12.05 -0.28
C LYS A 119 -20.12 -10.87 -1.21
N LEU A 120 -19.11 -10.29 -1.83
CA LEU A 120 -19.24 -9.25 -2.84
C LEU A 120 -19.36 -9.81 -4.27
N ASP A 121 -19.35 -11.13 -4.40
CA ASP A 121 -19.39 -11.89 -5.66
C ASP A 121 -18.40 -11.38 -6.70
N LEU A 122 -17.14 -11.21 -6.28
CA LEU A 122 -16.07 -10.74 -7.14
C LEU A 122 -15.37 -11.92 -7.83
N HIS A 123 -15.19 -11.79 -9.13
CA HIS A 123 -14.51 -12.76 -10.00
C HIS A 123 -13.44 -12.05 -10.83
N ASP A 124 -12.47 -12.79 -11.35
CA ASP A 124 -11.35 -12.25 -12.15
C ASP A 124 -10.61 -11.09 -11.45
N VAL A 125 -10.47 -11.23 -10.13
CA VAL A 125 -9.96 -10.20 -9.25
C VAL A 125 -8.47 -9.98 -9.47
N THR A 126 -8.05 -8.72 -9.65
CA THR A 126 -6.69 -8.32 -9.33
C THR A 126 -6.60 -8.09 -7.83
N LEU A 127 -5.80 -8.90 -7.13
CA LEU A 127 -5.60 -8.76 -5.70
C LEU A 127 -4.27 -8.05 -5.41
N LEU A 128 -4.35 -6.83 -4.85
CA LEU A 128 -3.21 -6.02 -4.47
C LEU A 128 -3.00 -6.10 -2.96
N GLY A 129 -1.81 -6.47 -2.55
CA GLY A 129 -1.38 -6.44 -1.15
C GLY A 129 -0.22 -5.48 -0.95
N HIS A 130 -0.31 -4.65 0.08
CA HIS A 130 0.81 -3.84 0.54
C HIS A 130 1.38 -4.43 1.83
N SER A 131 2.71 -4.62 1.90
CA SER A 131 3.36 -5.09 3.12
C SER A 131 2.73 -6.40 3.63
N MET A 132 2.28 -6.50 4.88
CA MET A 132 1.55 -7.65 5.41
C MET A 132 0.43 -8.15 4.48
N GLY A 133 -0.20 -7.26 3.69
CA GLY A 133 -1.19 -7.64 2.68
C GLY A 133 -0.66 -8.65 1.66
N CYS A 134 0.64 -8.60 1.33
CA CYS A 134 1.27 -9.63 0.48
C CYS A 134 1.31 -11.00 1.18
N SER A 135 1.61 -11.04 2.47
CA SER A 135 1.59 -12.30 3.24
C SER A 135 0.17 -12.87 3.34
N VAL A 136 -0.84 -12.01 3.42
CA VAL A 136 -2.25 -12.43 3.32
C VAL A 136 -2.56 -13.03 1.96
N ILE A 137 -2.04 -12.44 0.86
CA ILE A 137 -2.17 -12.98 -0.51
C ILE A 137 -1.45 -14.33 -0.64
N TRP A 138 -0.24 -14.46 -0.14
CA TRP A 138 0.50 -15.73 -0.20
C TRP A 138 -0.21 -16.83 0.59
N CYS A 139 -0.75 -16.51 1.77
CA CYS A 139 -1.58 -17.44 2.53
C CYS A 139 -2.89 -17.79 1.80
N TYR A 140 -3.53 -16.81 1.17
CA TYR A 140 -4.72 -17.06 0.32
C TYR A 140 -4.37 -18.04 -0.81
N TRP A 141 -3.25 -17.79 -1.50
CA TRP A 141 -2.77 -18.67 -2.58
C TRP A 141 -2.49 -20.09 -2.10
N ASP A 142 -1.87 -20.24 -0.94
CA ASP A 142 -1.58 -21.56 -0.35
C ASP A 142 -2.86 -22.34 -0.02
N MET A 143 -3.89 -21.66 0.48
CA MET A 143 -5.14 -22.28 0.91
C MET A 143 -6.15 -22.51 -0.22
N TYR A 144 -6.23 -21.61 -1.19
CA TYR A 144 -7.30 -21.58 -2.20
C TYR A 144 -6.79 -21.56 -3.65
N GLY A 145 -5.47 -21.44 -3.85
CA GLY A 145 -4.91 -21.29 -5.20
C GLY A 145 -5.39 -20.01 -5.89
N PRO A 146 -5.62 -20.06 -7.22
CA PRO A 146 -6.08 -18.91 -8.00
C PRO A 146 -7.60 -18.68 -7.91
N GLU A 147 -8.30 -19.30 -6.97
CA GLU A 147 -9.75 -19.14 -6.88
C GLU A 147 -10.14 -17.66 -6.86
N ARG A 148 -11.02 -17.24 -7.79
CA ARG A 148 -11.50 -15.86 -8.04
C ARG A 148 -10.41 -14.85 -8.45
N LEU A 149 -9.15 -15.24 -8.56
CA LEU A 149 -8.04 -14.35 -8.87
C LEU A 149 -7.61 -14.44 -10.33
N SER A 150 -7.32 -13.31 -10.96
CA SER A 150 -6.74 -13.23 -12.30
C SER A 150 -5.32 -12.69 -12.32
N LYS A 151 -4.99 -11.74 -11.42
CA LYS A 151 -3.68 -11.10 -11.34
C LYS A 151 -3.33 -10.79 -9.87
N LEU A 152 -2.03 -10.65 -9.56
CA LEU A 152 -1.53 -10.19 -8.27
C LEU A 152 -0.69 -8.92 -8.42
N VAL A 153 -0.79 -8.03 -7.43
CA VAL A 153 0.12 -6.91 -7.25
C VAL A 153 0.69 -6.99 -5.83
N LEU A 154 1.97 -7.30 -5.73
CA LEU A 154 2.68 -7.51 -4.47
C LEU A 154 3.55 -6.28 -4.19
N VAL A 155 3.22 -5.52 -3.16
CA VAL A 155 3.86 -4.23 -2.88
C VAL A 155 4.65 -4.30 -1.58
N ASP A 156 5.95 -4.30 -1.71
CA ASP A 156 6.95 -4.03 -0.68
C ASP A 156 6.84 -4.91 0.58
N GLN A 157 6.95 -6.22 0.39
CA GLN A 157 6.98 -7.22 1.45
C GLN A 157 8.06 -8.27 1.20
N MET A 158 8.86 -8.57 2.23
CA MET A 158 9.83 -9.66 2.19
C MET A 158 9.17 -11.04 2.39
N PRO A 159 9.74 -12.10 1.83
CA PRO A 159 9.24 -13.48 2.01
C PRO A 159 9.24 -13.98 3.45
N PHE A 160 10.18 -13.51 4.27
CA PHE A 160 10.27 -13.85 5.69
C PHE A 160 10.94 -12.73 6.48
N ILE A 161 10.31 -12.30 7.57
CA ILE A 161 10.74 -11.11 8.34
C ILE A 161 11.84 -11.45 9.35
N THR A 162 11.78 -12.64 9.99
CA THR A 162 12.68 -13.01 11.07
C THR A 162 13.76 -13.97 10.59
N ALA A 163 15.03 -13.53 10.65
CA ALA A 163 16.17 -14.35 10.25
C ALA A 163 16.36 -15.56 11.18
N ASN A 164 16.65 -16.73 10.59
CA ASN A 164 17.22 -17.83 11.33
C ASN A 164 18.71 -17.53 11.58
N PRO A 165 19.22 -17.70 12.82
CA PRO A 165 20.63 -17.49 13.13
C PRO A 165 21.60 -18.32 12.30
N THR A 166 21.15 -19.48 11.80
CA THR A 166 21.97 -20.41 11.02
C THR A 166 22.05 -20.07 9.52
N TRP A 167 21.25 -19.09 9.06
CA TRP A 167 21.25 -18.72 7.65
C TRP A 167 22.55 -18.06 7.23
N SER A 168 23.00 -18.41 6.02
CA SER A 168 24.05 -17.73 5.31
C SER A 168 23.67 -16.27 5.00
N PRO A 169 24.64 -15.38 4.69
CA PRO A 169 24.35 -14.03 4.23
C PRO A 169 23.42 -13.98 3.00
N ASP A 170 23.56 -14.94 2.08
CA ASP A 170 22.74 -15.02 0.88
C ASP A 170 21.29 -15.40 1.20
N GLU A 171 21.06 -16.37 2.09
CA GLU A 171 19.72 -16.73 2.55
C GLU A 171 19.02 -15.57 3.26
N LYS A 172 19.75 -14.82 4.10
CA LYS A 172 19.21 -13.61 4.77
C LYS A 172 18.84 -12.53 3.77
N ARG A 173 19.70 -12.28 2.77
CA ARG A 173 19.46 -11.30 1.71
C ARG A 173 18.22 -11.68 0.88
N ASP A 174 18.13 -12.94 0.46
CA ASP A 174 17.05 -13.44 -0.39
C ASP A 174 15.71 -13.51 0.35
N ALA A 175 15.72 -13.90 1.62
CA ALA A 175 14.57 -13.79 2.50
C ALA A 175 14.18 -12.33 2.80
N GLY A 176 15.14 -11.39 2.72
CA GLY A 176 14.93 -9.99 3.08
C GLY A 176 14.72 -9.78 4.58
N ALA A 177 15.18 -10.74 5.41
CA ALA A 177 14.91 -10.72 6.85
C ALA A 177 15.59 -9.52 7.53
N ILE A 178 14.80 -8.78 8.33
CA ILE A 178 15.21 -7.55 9.01
C ILE A 178 15.22 -7.66 10.54
N LEU A 179 14.66 -8.73 11.09
CA LEU A 179 14.65 -9.00 12.53
C LEU A 179 15.37 -10.31 12.81
N ASP A 180 15.87 -10.46 14.00
CA ASP A 180 16.14 -11.76 14.64
C ASP A 180 15.07 -12.06 15.70
N ALA A 181 15.13 -13.24 16.32
CA ALA A 181 14.14 -13.63 17.31
C ALA A 181 14.13 -12.71 18.54
N ALA A 182 15.30 -12.22 19.00
CA ALA A 182 15.39 -11.33 20.14
C ALA A 182 14.77 -9.96 19.84
N ALA A 183 15.06 -9.40 18.66
CA ALA A 183 14.49 -8.13 18.19
C ALA A 183 12.97 -8.23 18.00
N LEU A 184 12.46 -9.38 17.53
CA LEU A 184 11.01 -9.61 17.41
C LEU A 184 10.32 -9.58 18.78
N TYR A 185 10.87 -10.28 19.78
CA TYR A 185 10.31 -10.27 21.14
C TYR A 185 10.42 -8.89 21.82
N ASP A 186 11.54 -8.17 21.61
CA ASP A 186 11.69 -6.80 22.12
C ASP A 186 10.63 -5.88 21.53
N LEU A 187 10.43 -5.93 20.19
CA LEU A 187 9.41 -5.12 19.51
C LEU A 187 8.00 -5.47 20.00
N TYR A 188 7.68 -6.76 20.17
CA TYR A 188 6.41 -7.20 20.73
C TYR A 188 6.17 -6.61 22.14
N ASN A 189 7.17 -6.72 23.03
CA ASN A 189 7.07 -6.21 24.40
C ASN A 189 6.89 -4.69 24.42
N ARG A 190 7.62 -3.95 23.59
CA ARG A 190 7.48 -2.50 23.48
C ARG A 190 6.14 -2.07 22.91
N LEU A 191 5.57 -2.82 21.96
CA LEU A 191 4.23 -2.56 21.39
C LEU A 191 3.09 -2.84 22.39
N THR A 192 3.32 -3.67 23.41
CA THR A 192 2.32 -4.02 24.44
C THR A 192 2.57 -3.34 25.79
N GLY A 193 3.72 -2.69 25.95
CA GLY A 193 4.14 -2.00 27.16
C GLY A 193 3.72 -0.52 27.22
N PRO A 194 4.22 0.21 28.22
CA PRO A 194 3.89 1.62 28.42
C PRO A 194 4.32 2.52 27.27
N ASP A 195 5.36 2.14 26.53
CA ASP A 195 5.89 2.91 25.38
C ASP A 195 5.25 2.53 24.04
N ALA A 196 4.12 1.81 24.03
CA ALA A 196 3.48 1.31 22.81
C ALA A 196 3.19 2.40 21.77
N ALA A 197 2.74 3.59 22.21
CA ALA A 197 2.50 4.72 21.33
C ALA A 197 3.80 5.21 20.67
N LYS A 198 4.82 5.52 21.48
CA LYS A 198 6.13 5.99 20.99
C LYS A 198 6.80 4.96 20.07
N THR A 199 6.70 3.68 20.42
CA THR A 199 7.22 2.58 19.58
C THR A 199 6.53 2.54 18.22
N THR A 200 5.19 2.68 18.19
CA THR A 200 4.42 2.74 16.95
C THR A 200 4.79 3.95 16.11
N GLU A 201 4.85 5.13 16.71
CA GLU A 201 5.25 6.38 16.03
C GLU A 201 6.64 6.28 15.39
N GLY A 202 7.61 5.78 16.13
CA GLY A 202 8.98 5.60 15.62
C GLY A 202 9.05 4.56 14.51
N PHE A 203 8.39 3.42 14.68
CA PHE A 203 8.40 2.34 13.69
C PHE A 203 7.70 2.74 12.39
N VAL A 204 6.47 3.28 12.48
CA VAL A 204 5.70 3.71 11.31
C VAL A 204 6.31 4.95 10.66
N GLY A 205 6.76 5.91 11.48
CA GLY A 205 7.40 7.13 10.98
C GLY A 205 8.70 6.88 10.22
N GLY A 206 9.42 5.81 10.58
CA GLY A 206 10.64 5.37 9.88
C GLY A 206 10.39 4.68 8.52
N MET A 207 9.14 4.36 8.20
CA MET A 207 8.78 3.69 6.94
C MET A 207 8.63 4.66 5.76
N ALA A 208 8.51 5.95 5.99
CA ALA A 208 8.35 6.99 4.96
C ALA A 208 9.70 7.62 4.60
N THR A 209 9.78 8.21 3.40
CA THR A 209 10.94 9.05 3.05
C THR A 209 11.03 10.29 3.94
N LYS A 210 12.21 10.90 3.97
CA LYS A 210 12.39 12.19 4.65
C LYS A 210 11.58 13.32 3.99
N ALA A 211 11.25 13.16 2.71
CA ALA A 211 10.50 14.14 1.91
C ALA A 211 8.98 14.10 2.18
N MET A 212 8.47 13.02 2.81
CA MET A 212 7.02 12.94 3.11
C MET A 212 6.62 14.10 4.04
N PRO A 213 5.57 14.88 3.70
CA PRO A 213 5.04 15.94 4.55
C PRO A 213 4.69 15.43 5.96
N ALA A 214 4.96 16.23 6.97
CA ALA A 214 4.79 15.84 8.38
C ALA A 214 3.32 15.54 8.72
N ASP A 215 2.38 16.29 8.16
CA ASP A 215 0.94 16.07 8.32
C ASP A 215 0.49 14.74 7.73
N GLN A 216 0.99 14.38 6.54
CA GLN A 216 0.74 13.08 5.92
C GLN A 216 1.32 11.94 6.75
N LYS A 217 2.56 12.08 7.24
CA LYS A 217 3.20 11.10 8.12
C LYS A 217 2.40 10.92 9.42
N ASN A 218 2.00 12.01 10.06
CA ASN A 218 1.19 11.97 11.27
C ASN A 218 -0.17 11.31 10.99
N TRP A 219 -0.80 11.61 9.86
CA TRP A 219 -2.06 10.96 9.48
C TRP A 219 -1.90 9.44 9.33
N ILE A 220 -0.82 8.95 8.69
CA ILE A 220 -0.51 7.51 8.60
C ILE A 220 -0.38 6.88 10.00
N ILE A 221 0.36 7.54 10.90
CA ILE A 221 0.53 7.08 12.27
C ILE A 221 -0.83 6.98 12.99
N GLN A 222 -1.71 7.97 12.83
CA GLN A 222 -3.05 7.94 13.42
C GLN A 222 -3.91 6.80 12.84
N GLN A 223 -3.79 6.47 11.54
CA GLN A 223 -4.47 5.30 10.99
C GLN A 223 -4.00 4.00 11.66
N ASN A 224 -2.71 3.88 11.96
CA ASN A 224 -2.16 2.69 12.63
C ASN A 224 -2.70 2.51 14.06
N PHE A 225 -3.00 3.59 14.78
CA PHE A 225 -3.58 3.51 16.13
C PHE A 225 -5.03 2.99 16.15
N LYS A 226 -5.72 2.91 15.00
CA LYS A 226 -7.05 2.33 14.93
C LYS A 226 -7.08 0.82 15.22
N LEU A 227 -5.96 0.09 15.08
CA LEU A 227 -5.81 -1.28 15.60
C LEU A 227 -5.29 -1.21 17.04
N PRO A 228 -5.99 -1.80 18.04
CA PRO A 228 -5.51 -1.85 19.42
C PRO A 228 -4.11 -2.47 19.53
N ARG A 229 -3.21 -1.81 20.27
CA ARG A 229 -1.77 -2.15 20.27
C ARG A 229 -1.47 -3.59 20.64
N ARG A 230 -2.21 -4.18 21.59
CA ARG A 230 -2.06 -5.61 21.92
C ARG A 230 -2.31 -6.50 20.69
N HIS A 231 -3.39 -6.27 19.98
CA HIS A 231 -3.73 -7.04 18.79
C HIS A 231 -2.77 -6.77 17.62
N ALA A 232 -2.26 -5.53 17.53
CA ALA A 232 -1.22 -5.20 16.57
C ALA A 232 0.07 -5.99 16.83
N ALA A 233 0.48 -6.12 18.10
CA ALA A 233 1.63 -6.91 18.49
C ALA A 233 1.42 -8.42 18.22
N ASP A 234 0.25 -8.96 18.59
CA ASP A 234 -0.09 -10.36 18.35
C ASP A 234 -0.05 -10.69 16.84
N LEU A 235 -0.60 -9.79 16.01
CA LEU A 235 -0.59 -9.94 14.56
C LEU A 235 0.82 -9.82 13.97
N LEU A 236 1.62 -8.84 14.42
CA LEU A 236 2.99 -8.67 13.97
C LEU A 236 3.84 -9.89 14.29
N TYR A 237 3.71 -10.43 15.50
CA TYR A 237 4.40 -11.64 15.91
C TYR A 237 4.05 -12.82 15.00
N ASN A 238 2.75 -13.06 14.76
CA ASN A 238 2.33 -14.13 13.85
C ASN A 238 2.85 -13.88 12.43
N HIS A 239 2.76 -12.66 11.92
CA HIS A 239 3.24 -12.28 10.58
C HIS A 239 4.75 -12.49 10.43
N ALA A 240 5.53 -12.08 11.41
CA ALA A 240 7.00 -12.11 11.35
C ALA A 240 7.59 -13.53 11.40
N THR A 241 6.80 -14.52 11.84
CA THR A 241 7.22 -15.92 11.94
C THR A 241 6.72 -16.82 10.79
N GLN A 242 6.11 -16.23 9.75
CA GLN A 242 5.65 -16.97 8.57
C GLN A 242 6.69 -16.92 7.46
N ASP A 243 7.09 -18.08 6.94
CA ASP A 243 8.00 -18.24 5.80
C ASP A 243 7.20 -18.57 4.54
N TRP A 244 7.28 -17.72 3.53
CA TRP A 244 6.52 -17.84 2.28
C TRP A 244 7.37 -18.30 1.10
N ARG A 245 8.63 -18.67 1.33
CA ARG A 245 9.58 -19.05 0.27
C ARG A 245 9.19 -20.32 -0.46
N ASP A 246 8.39 -21.19 0.16
CA ASP A 246 7.84 -22.39 -0.49
C ASP A 246 6.53 -22.11 -1.26
N VAL A 247 5.78 -21.07 -0.89
CA VAL A 247 4.50 -20.70 -1.53
C VAL A 247 4.72 -19.87 -2.78
N ILE A 248 5.59 -18.84 -2.70
CA ILE A 248 5.84 -17.87 -3.76
C ILE A 248 6.14 -18.53 -5.13
N PRO A 249 7.02 -19.57 -5.22
CA PRO A 249 7.30 -20.22 -6.52
C PRO A 249 6.12 -20.97 -7.13
N ARG A 250 5.08 -21.24 -6.33
CA ARG A 250 3.85 -21.93 -6.78
C ARG A 250 2.83 -21.01 -7.42
N ILE A 251 3.04 -19.68 -7.39
CA ILE A 251 2.17 -18.69 -8.03
C ILE A 251 2.32 -18.80 -9.55
N LYS A 252 1.19 -18.94 -10.27
CA LYS A 252 1.14 -19.20 -11.72
C LYS A 252 0.32 -18.18 -12.51
N ILE A 253 -0.22 -17.15 -11.87
CA ILE A 253 -0.95 -16.07 -12.54
C ILE A 253 -0.07 -14.84 -12.71
N PRO A 254 -0.38 -13.95 -13.68
CA PRO A 254 0.36 -12.72 -13.87
C PRO A 254 0.52 -11.94 -12.57
N THR A 255 1.75 -11.54 -12.26
CA THR A 255 2.10 -10.89 -11.00
C THR A 255 3.00 -9.69 -11.24
N LEU A 256 2.63 -8.56 -10.67
CA LEU A 256 3.47 -7.36 -10.55
C LEU A 256 4.09 -7.35 -9.14
N VAL A 257 5.41 -7.25 -9.07
CA VAL A 257 6.17 -7.07 -7.83
C VAL A 257 6.70 -5.64 -7.78
N VAL A 258 6.39 -4.93 -6.70
CA VAL A 258 6.79 -3.53 -6.53
C VAL A 258 7.61 -3.38 -5.25
N GLY A 259 8.73 -2.68 -5.33
CA GLY A 259 9.58 -2.39 -4.17
C GLY A 259 10.20 -1.00 -4.23
N GLY A 260 10.82 -0.57 -3.12
CA GLY A 260 11.48 0.72 -3.03
C GLY A 260 12.89 0.62 -2.46
N LYS A 261 13.84 1.38 -3.03
CA LYS A 261 15.24 1.34 -2.59
C LYS A 261 15.48 2.01 -1.23
N ALA A 262 14.58 2.92 -0.82
CA ALA A 262 14.62 3.55 0.50
C ALA A 262 13.67 2.90 1.50
N SER A 263 13.06 1.76 1.16
CA SER A 263 12.18 1.02 2.07
C SER A 263 12.99 0.29 3.15
N LEU A 264 12.34 0.05 4.30
CA LEU A 264 12.85 -0.89 5.30
C LEU A 264 12.87 -2.34 4.78
N VAL A 265 12.04 -2.66 3.79
CA VAL A 265 12.05 -3.95 3.09
C VAL A 265 13.21 -3.95 2.09
N PRO A 266 14.20 -4.83 2.22
CA PRO A 266 15.29 -4.90 1.26
C PRO A 266 14.77 -5.16 -0.15
N TRP A 267 14.95 -4.20 -1.06
CA TRP A 267 14.47 -4.31 -2.45
C TRP A 267 15.03 -5.55 -3.18
N THR A 268 16.17 -6.09 -2.72
CA THR A 268 16.74 -7.34 -3.22
C THR A 268 15.82 -8.54 -3.00
N SER A 269 15.01 -8.53 -1.93
CA SER A 269 13.99 -9.56 -1.72
C SER A 269 12.86 -9.48 -2.74
N GLN A 270 12.54 -8.28 -3.26
CA GLN A 270 11.57 -8.11 -4.35
C GLN A 270 12.12 -8.67 -5.66
N VAL A 271 13.44 -8.52 -5.90
CA VAL A 271 14.13 -9.18 -7.02
C VAL A 271 14.04 -10.70 -6.89
N TRP A 272 14.26 -11.24 -5.67
CA TRP A 272 14.11 -12.67 -5.43
C TRP A 272 12.68 -13.14 -5.70
N ILE A 273 11.65 -12.48 -5.15
CA ILE A 273 10.24 -12.81 -5.38
C ILE A 273 9.94 -12.84 -6.88
N SER A 274 10.34 -11.81 -7.62
CA SER A 274 10.12 -11.73 -9.05
C SER A 274 10.80 -12.88 -9.82
N LYS A 275 11.99 -13.29 -9.42
CA LYS A 275 12.67 -14.45 -10.02
C LYS A 275 11.96 -15.77 -9.74
N GLN A 276 11.28 -15.90 -8.58
CA GLN A 276 10.54 -17.12 -8.22
C GLN A 276 9.20 -17.23 -8.97
N ILE A 277 8.55 -16.12 -9.28
CA ILE A 277 7.26 -16.11 -9.98
C ILE A 277 7.50 -15.96 -11.48
N LYS A 278 7.38 -17.07 -12.22
CA LYS A 278 7.65 -17.07 -13.67
C LYS A 278 6.75 -16.08 -14.41
N GLY A 279 7.38 -15.16 -15.16
CA GLY A 279 6.67 -14.16 -15.96
C GLY A 279 6.15 -12.97 -15.16
N SER A 280 6.58 -12.80 -13.92
CA SER A 280 6.27 -11.59 -13.16
C SER A 280 7.00 -10.37 -13.73
N ARG A 281 6.39 -9.20 -13.56
CA ARG A 281 7.00 -7.89 -13.81
C ARG A 281 7.53 -7.35 -12.48
N LEU A 282 8.74 -6.79 -12.48
CA LEU A 282 9.35 -6.12 -11.33
C LEU A 282 9.45 -4.62 -11.59
N GLU A 283 9.01 -3.82 -10.62
CA GLU A 283 9.17 -2.38 -10.59
C GLU A 283 9.83 -1.96 -9.28
N VAL A 284 10.93 -1.21 -9.36
CA VAL A 284 11.64 -0.70 -8.19
C VAL A 284 11.71 0.81 -8.26
N PHE A 285 11.16 1.46 -7.23
CA PHE A 285 11.19 2.91 -7.09
C PHE A 285 12.51 3.36 -6.50
N GLU A 286 13.14 4.37 -7.10
CA GLU A 286 14.32 5.00 -6.55
C GLU A 286 13.98 5.85 -5.30
N GLU A 287 14.98 6.14 -4.46
CA GLU A 287 14.77 6.95 -3.25
C GLU A 287 14.17 8.34 -3.58
N ASN A 288 14.70 8.99 -4.59
CA ASN A 288 14.24 10.31 -5.05
C ASN A 288 12.89 10.30 -5.77
N GLU A 289 12.31 9.12 -6.00
CA GLU A 289 10.98 8.91 -6.57
C GLU A 289 9.93 8.57 -5.50
N GLY A 290 10.24 8.72 -4.22
CA GLY A 290 9.36 8.30 -3.13
C GLY A 290 9.39 6.79 -2.86
N GLY A 291 10.51 6.13 -3.18
CA GLY A 291 10.71 4.68 -3.08
C GLY A 291 10.94 4.18 -1.65
N ALA A 292 10.16 4.65 -0.67
CA ALA A 292 10.05 4.08 0.68
C ALA A 292 8.86 3.13 0.78
N HIS A 293 8.53 2.68 1.98
CA HIS A 293 7.48 1.67 2.20
C HIS A 293 6.08 2.12 1.74
N PHE A 294 5.80 3.42 1.77
CA PHE A 294 4.52 4.01 1.35
C PHE A 294 4.57 4.61 -0.06
N MET A 295 5.31 4.01 -1.00
CA MET A 295 5.47 4.51 -2.37
C MET A 295 4.13 4.72 -3.10
N PHE A 296 3.11 3.94 -2.78
CA PHE A 296 1.75 4.10 -3.32
C PHE A 296 1.05 5.39 -2.84
N MET A 297 1.61 6.05 -1.80
CA MET A 297 1.18 7.36 -1.33
C MET A 297 2.15 8.47 -1.74
N GLU A 298 3.46 8.23 -1.65
CA GLU A 298 4.50 9.21 -1.91
C GLU A 298 4.70 9.48 -3.42
N ALA A 299 4.51 8.45 -4.23
CA ALA A 299 4.63 8.49 -5.69
C ALA A 299 3.35 7.97 -6.38
N HIS A 300 2.18 8.37 -5.87
CA HIS A 300 0.90 7.77 -6.22
C HIS A 300 0.58 7.81 -7.72
N ASP A 301 0.95 8.85 -8.46
CA ASP A 301 0.70 8.95 -9.90
C ASP A 301 1.50 7.91 -10.68
N LYS A 302 2.81 7.75 -10.37
CA LYS A 302 3.66 6.72 -10.97
C LYS A 302 3.14 5.34 -10.59
N PHE A 303 2.79 5.12 -9.33
CA PHE A 303 2.26 3.86 -8.84
C PHE A 303 0.95 3.48 -9.55
N ASN A 304 -0.02 4.39 -9.63
CA ASN A 304 -1.31 4.16 -10.28
C ASN A 304 -1.13 3.85 -11.78
N ARG A 305 -0.24 4.58 -12.47
CA ARG A 305 0.08 4.30 -13.88
C ARG A 305 0.62 2.88 -14.06
N ILE A 306 1.63 2.47 -13.27
CA ILE A 306 2.24 1.14 -13.34
C ILE A 306 1.21 0.04 -13.09
N VAL A 307 0.36 0.21 -12.06
CA VAL A 307 -0.71 -0.74 -11.73
C VAL A 307 -1.74 -0.79 -12.87
N SER A 308 -2.19 0.36 -13.39
CA SER A 308 -3.16 0.41 -14.49
C SER A 308 -2.63 -0.26 -15.76
N GLU A 309 -1.37 0.01 -16.15
CA GLU A 309 -0.71 -0.65 -17.29
C GLU A 309 -0.62 -2.16 -17.13
N PHE A 310 -0.39 -2.64 -15.91
CA PHE A 310 -0.30 -4.08 -15.64
C PHE A 310 -1.65 -4.78 -15.66
N ILE A 311 -2.70 -4.14 -15.17
CA ILE A 311 -4.03 -4.76 -15.11
C ILE A 311 -4.86 -4.57 -16.39
N ALA A 312 -4.47 -3.69 -17.28
CA ALA A 312 -5.12 -3.45 -18.58
C ALA A 312 -5.22 -4.70 -19.52
#